data_c9118f59dc082df0168ce76694a75901
#
_entry.id   c9118f59dc082df0168ce76694a75901
#
_cell.length_a   1.000
_cell.length_b   1.000
_cell.length_c   1.000
_cell.angle_alpha   90.00
_cell.angle_beta   90.00
_cell.angle_gamma   90.00
#
_symmetry.space_group_name_H-M   'P 1'
#
loop_
_entity.id
_entity.type
_entity.pdbx_description
1 polymer ?
#
loop_
_entity_poly.entity_id
_entity_poly.type
_entity_poly.pdbx_seq_one_letter_code
_entity_poly.pdbx_strand_id
1 'polypeptide(L)'
;IAIVTGCYNVQHYNQWTNFFQTGETIIKFCTEIALWDSIYSLIQIRPQLSLEILQELFSEIKDEIFLQIIGVNKENCYSIIREILNSVKNINGVKIIYLSAISKVLRDIDKQEIKRVLDLMSHSSNPNSNYLLPSDFTEVDFQFNPLIKLGETKYLLMDKSWCSPSLFESLATKFRLAKVKNFDSNIGYALEGLIYNRLQIHNITFCHGNYTVDSIDGECDLLIETNEAIILVEFKKKVLTRKAKSGIDIDILIDLSDSILFSQLQAGRTELVLREKGEITLTDLKTNDSKTVNWKNRTIERISLTQLDFGGFHDRTIINQFFNALLTHSYGTYSEEEKIIKKFDILKEKQQTWGEQYTKLKTLDKGFDHFPFFNCSFLNLGQLLEIINLSIDNDSFYEKLKSNKFVTFGTLDFYKEFELKNNLDKNAIR
;
A
#
# COMPACT_ATOMS: atom_id res chain seq x y z
N ILE A 1 2.04 16.74 23.42
CA ILE A 1 2.57 15.46 22.96
C ILE A 1 2.59 14.44 24.11
N ALA A 2 3.28 14.69 25.24
CA ALA A 2 3.39 13.73 26.35
C ALA A 2 2.04 13.30 26.94
N ILE A 3 1.05 14.19 27.02
CA ILE A 3 -0.30 13.85 27.46
C ILE A 3 -1.01 12.96 26.43
N VAL A 4 -0.89 13.28 25.15
CA VAL A 4 -1.48 12.51 24.07
C VAL A 4 -0.86 11.11 23.99
N THR A 5 0.48 11.00 24.07
CA THR A 5 1.17 9.71 24.13
C THR A 5 0.78 8.87 25.35
N GLY A 6 0.55 9.50 26.50
CA GLY A 6 0.07 8.81 27.70
C GLY A 6 -1.37 8.31 27.62
N CYS A 7 -2.19 8.90 26.74
CA CYS A 7 -3.57 8.47 26.49
C CYS A 7 -3.68 7.28 25.52
N TYR A 8 -2.65 7.06 24.69
CA TYR A 8 -2.64 5.95 23.74
C TYR A 8 -1.86 4.78 24.31
N ASN A 9 -2.54 3.66 24.43
CA ASN A 9 -1.91 2.44 24.90
C ASN A 9 -0.98 1.90 23.81
N VAL A 10 0.33 1.96 24.05
CA VAL A 10 1.38 1.38 23.16
C VAL A 10 1.13 -0.12 22.91
N GLN A 11 0.29 -0.75 23.72
CA GLN A 11 -0.02 -2.18 23.64
C GLN A 11 -0.99 -2.56 22.52
N HIS A 12 -1.53 -1.62 21.74
CA HIS A 12 -2.41 -1.96 20.60
C HIS A 12 -1.72 -2.88 19.59
N TYR A 13 -0.41 -2.75 19.46
CA TYR A 13 0.41 -3.66 18.66
C TYR A 13 0.90 -4.89 19.45
N ASN A 14 0.43 -5.07 20.68
CA ASN A 14 0.71 -6.29 21.42
C ASN A 14 -0.05 -7.45 20.75
N GLN A 15 0.69 -8.45 20.30
CA GLN A 15 0.15 -9.64 19.64
C GLN A 15 -1.02 -10.27 20.40
N TRP A 16 -1.01 -10.21 21.72
CA TRP A 16 -2.08 -10.76 22.55
C TRP A 16 -3.43 -10.06 22.40
N THR A 17 -3.46 -8.74 22.36
CA THR A 17 -4.71 -7.98 22.13
C THR A 17 -5.26 -8.23 20.73
N ASN A 18 -4.41 -8.43 19.75
CA ASN A 18 -4.81 -8.70 18.37
C ASN A 18 -5.54 -10.04 18.21
N PHE A 19 -5.24 -11.04 19.05
CA PHE A 19 -5.88 -12.36 18.99
C PHE A 19 -7.28 -12.42 19.57
N PHE A 20 -7.71 -11.42 20.36
CA PHE A 20 -8.96 -11.46 21.11
C PHE A 20 -10.03 -10.51 20.59
N GLN A 21 -9.91 -10.02 19.35
CA GLN A 21 -10.95 -9.17 18.77
C GLN A 21 -12.16 -10.00 18.34
N THR A 22 -13.33 -9.49 18.62
CA THR A 22 -14.63 -10.05 18.20
C THR A 22 -15.24 -9.15 17.13
N GLY A 23 -16.35 -9.59 16.51
CA GLY A 23 -17.09 -8.74 15.59
C GLY A 23 -17.62 -7.44 16.23
N GLU A 24 -17.86 -7.43 17.54
CA GLU A 24 -18.29 -6.23 18.27
C GLU A 24 -17.13 -5.27 18.54
N THR A 25 -15.93 -5.79 18.81
CA THR A 25 -14.79 -4.99 19.24
C THR A 25 -13.88 -4.56 18.07
N ILE A 26 -13.94 -5.25 16.93
CA ILE A 26 -13.02 -5.05 15.80
C ILE A 26 -13.06 -3.62 15.25
N ILE A 27 -14.23 -2.99 15.16
CA ILE A 27 -14.35 -1.64 14.60
C ILE A 27 -13.68 -0.62 15.53
N LYS A 28 -13.90 -0.73 16.84
CA LYS A 28 -13.20 0.09 17.83
C LYS A 28 -11.68 -0.13 17.75
N PHE A 29 -11.25 -1.37 17.63
CA PHE A 29 -9.84 -1.71 17.49
C PHE A 29 -9.23 -1.14 16.22
N CYS A 30 -9.91 -1.22 15.07
CA CYS A 30 -9.48 -0.56 13.83
C CYS A 30 -9.39 0.97 13.97
N THR A 31 -10.33 1.58 14.70
CA THR A 31 -10.30 3.02 15.03
C THR A 31 -9.06 3.38 15.84
N GLU A 32 -8.73 2.59 16.86
CA GLU A 32 -7.55 2.78 17.69
C GLU A 32 -6.26 2.64 16.88
N ILE A 33 -6.18 1.67 15.96
CA ILE A 33 -5.06 1.51 15.02
C ILE A 33 -4.91 2.75 14.14
N ALA A 34 -5.99 3.22 13.51
CA ALA A 34 -5.96 4.38 12.64
C ALA A 34 -5.47 5.65 13.38
N LEU A 35 -5.96 5.86 14.59
CA LEU A 35 -5.53 6.98 15.44
C LEU A 35 -4.07 6.84 15.90
N TRP A 36 -3.64 5.63 16.23
CA TRP A 36 -2.25 5.35 16.56
C TRP A 36 -1.33 5.67 15.38
N ASP A 37 -1.65 5.13 14.21
CA ASP A 37 -0.87 5.31 12.99
C ASP A 37 -0.80 6.77 12.55
N SER A 38 -1.81 7.57 12.84
CA SER A 38 -1.77 9.01 12.58
C SER A 38 -0.66 9.76 13.34
N ILE A 39 -0.16 9.18 14.43
CA ILE A 39 0.88 9.78 15.28
C ILE A 39 2.23 9.07 15.12
N TYR A 40 2.23 7.73 15.14
CA TYR A 40 3.44 6.94 15.35
C TYR A 40 3.86 6.11 14.14
N SER A 41 2.96 5.84 13.21
CA SER A 41 3.32 5.04 12.04
C SER A 41 4.27 5.82 11.15
N LEU A 42 5.37 5.18 10.83
CA LEU A 42 6.29 5.63 9.81
C LEU A 42 5.88 4.98 8.49
N ILE A 43 5.80 5.77 7.46
CA ILE A 43 5.48 5.27 6.13
C ILE A 43 6.67 4.45 5.63
N GLN A 44 6.43 3.17 5.39
CA GLN A 44 7.47 2.19 5.15
C GLN A 44 7.79 2.04 3.65
N ILE A 45 8.23 3.13 3.01
CA ILE A 45 8.81 3.08 1.66
C ILE A 45 10.24 3.61 1.74
N ARG A 46 11.22 2.83 1.30
CA ARG A 46 12.62 3.28 1.30
C ARG A 46 12.80 4.50 0.40
N PRO A 47 13.57 5.52 0.80
CA PRO A 47 13.76 6.74 0.01
C PRO A 47 14.23 6.50 -1.43
N GLN A 48 15.05 5.49 -1.65
CA GLN A 48 15.53 5.11 -2.99
C GLN A 48 14.38 4.63 -3.86
N LEU A 49 13.53 3.75 -3.33
CA LEU A 49 12.33 3.27 -4.03
C LEU A 49 11.34 4.39 -4.32
N SER A 50 11.26 5.40 -3.46
CA SER A 50 10.34 6.52 -3.65
C SER A 50 10.61 7.30 -4.93
N LEU A 51 11.87 7.58 -5.23
CA LEU A 51 12.23 8.28 -6.47
C LEU A 51 11.92 7.43 -7.69
N GLU A 52 12.24 6.15 -7.63
CA GLU A 52 11.99 5.21 -8.71
C GLU A 52 10.48 5.04 -8.99
N ILE A 53 9.70 4.83 -7.94
CA ILE A 53 8.23 4.78 -8.02
C ILE A 53 7.69 6.08 -8.62
N LEU A 54 8.20 7.23 -8.18
CA LEU A 54 7.78 8.52 -8.69
C LEU A 54 8.05 8.66 -10.20
N GLN A 55 9.25 8.30 -10.65
CA GLN A 55 9.64 8.37 -12.05
C GLN A 55 8.75 7.48 -12.93
N GLU A 56 8.51 6.25 -12.51
CA GLU A 56 7.67 5.30 -13.25
C GLU A 56 6.19 5.75 -13.26
N LEU A 57 5.64 6.16 -12.13
CA LEU A 57 4.23 6.58 -12.08
C LEU A 57 3.93 7.82 -12.92
N PHE A 58 4.92 8.69 -13.15
CA PHE A 58 4.77 9.86 -14.01
C PHE A 58 5.34 9.65 -15.43
N SER A 59 5.79 8.44 -15.78
CA SER A 59 6.38 8.16 -17.09
C SER A 59 5.45 8.48 -18.24
N GLU A 60 4.16 8.08 -18.13
CA GLU A 60 3.12 8.29 -19.13
C GLU A 60 2.63 9.76 -19.22
N ILE A 61 3.01 10.62 -18.29
CA ILE A 61 2.66 12.04 -18.37
C ILE A 61 3.59 12.73 -19.39
N LYS A 62 3.01 13.40 -20.39
CA LYS A 62 3.80 14.14 -21.38
C LYS A 62 4.61 15.25 -20.73
N ASP A 63 5.82 15.48 -21.21
CA ASP A 63 6.74 16.46 -20.63
C ASP A 63 6.21 17.88 -20.67
N GLU A 64 5.49 18.24 -21.75
CA GLU A 64 4.87 19.55 -21.87
C GLU A 64 3.80 19.78 -20.80
N ILE A 65 2.98 18.73 -20.51
CA ILE A 65 1.95 18.79 -19.47
C ILE A 65 2.60 18.88 -18.09
N PHE A 66 3.65 18.08 -17.85
CA PHE A 66 4.38 18.13 -16.59
C PHE A 66 4.98 19.52 -16.36
N LEU A 67 5.68 20.08 -17.34
CA LEU A 67 6.27 21.41 -17.28
C LEU A 67 5.21 22.49 -17.07
N GLN A 68 4.08 22.41 -17.77
CA GLN A 68 2.98 23.37 -17.63
C GLN A 68 2.41 23.39 -16.20
N ILE A 69 2.26 22.23 -15.56
CA ILE A 69 1.62 22.09 -14.24
C ILE A 69 2.62 22.35 -13.11
N ILE A 70 3.79 21.79 -13.18
CA ILE A 70 4.82 21.87 -12.14
C ILE A 70 5.69 23.12 -12.29
N GLY A 71 5.86 23.59 -13.56
CA GLY A 71 6.69 24.74 -13.88
C GLY A 71 8.19 24.44 -13.89
N VAL A 72 8.56 23.16 -13.89
CA VAL A 72 9.92 22.63 -13.99
C VAL A 72 9.85 21.34 -14.81
N ASN A 73 10.82 21.07 -15.67
CA ASN A 73 10.81 19.81 -16.43
C ASN A 73 11.01 18.59 -15.52
N LYS A 74 10.64 17.41 -16.01
CA LYS A 74 10.69 16.16 -15.22
C LYS A 74 12.10 15.88 -14.68
N GLU A 75 13.11 15.95 -15.52
CA GLU A 75 14.49 15.62 -15.15
C GLU A 75 15.04 16.52 -14.06
N ASN A 76 14.80 17.82 -14.15
CA ASN A 76 15.19 18.78 -13.13
C ASN A 76 14.42 18.52 -11.82
N CYS A 77 13.10 18.28 -11.92
CA CYS A 77 12.27 17.96 -10.76
C CYS A 77 12.78 16.70 -10.04
N TYR A 78 13.04 15.62 -10.76
CA TYR A 78 13.57 14.37 -10.18
C TYR A 78 14.98 14.53 -9.61
N SER A 79 15.83 15.32 -10.27
CA SER A 79 17.16 15.63 -9.75
C SER A 79 17.12 16.41 -8.44
N ILE A 80 16.19 17.35 -8.30
CA ILE A 80 15.97 18.10 -7.06
C ILE A 80 15.47 17.17 -5.96
N ILE A 81 14.48 16.30 -6.27
CA ILE A 81 13.95 15.31 -5.31
C ILE A 81 15.04 14.33 -4.88
N ARG A 82 15.85 13.85 -5.82
CA ARG A 82 17.00 12.98 -5.52
C ARG A 82 17.95 13.63 -4.53
N GLU A 83 18.23 14.92 -4.70
CA GLU A 83 19.13 15.65 -3.79
C GLU A 83 18.50 15.87 -2.41
N ILE A 84 17.19 16.10 -2.32
CA ILE A 84 16.47 16.11 -1.04
C ILE A 84 16.65 14.77 -0.33
N LEU A 85 16.40 13.65 -1.01
CA LEU A 85 16.54 12.31 -0.45
C LEU A 85 17.98 11.97 -0.06
N ASN A 86 18.96 12.35 -0.88
CA ASN A 86 20.39 12.19 -0.57
C ASN A 86 20.80 12.96 0.69
N SER A 87 20.27 14.17 0.87
CA SER A 87 20.58 15.02 2.03
C SER A 87 20.15 14.41 3.36
N VAL A 88 19.21 13.44 3.34
CA VAL A 88 18.67 12.77 4.53
C VAL A 88 19.02 11.28 4.62
N LYS A 89 19.77 10.75 3.67
CA LYS A 89 20.07 9.30 3.57
C LYS A 89 20.60 8.69 4.87
N ASN A 90 21.48 9.41 5.56
CA ASN A 90 22.16 8.94 6.78
C ASN A 90 21.64 9.63 8.05
N ILE A 91 20.49 10.30 7.98
CA ILE A 91 19.95 11.08 9.09
C ILE A 91 18.65 10.42 9.54
N ASN A 92 18.50 10.23 10.83
CA ASN A 92 17.24 9.89 11.46
C ASN A 92 16.68 11.16 12.11
N GLY A 93 15.43 11.49 11.82
CA GLY A 93 14.74 12.65 12.32
C GLY A 93 14.90 13.90 11.46
N VAL A 94 14.83 15.05 12.09
CA VAL A 94 14.67 16.36 11.47
C VAL A 94 15.93 16.83 10.73
N LYS A 95 15.75 17.37 9.52
CA LYS A 95 16.82 17.97 8.70
C LYS A 95 16.43 19.34 8.18
N ILE A 96 17.30 20.32 8.35
CA ILE A 96 17.19 21.62 7.66
C ILE A 96 17.85 21.53 6.29
N ILE A 97 17.09 21.84 5.26
CA ILE A 97 17.51 21.90 3.87
C ILE A 97 17.69 23.35 3.49
N TYR A 98 18.87 23.70 2.98
CA TYR A 98 19.17 25.04 2.48
C TYR A 98 19.12 25.06 0.95
N LEU A 99 18.40 26.02 0.37
CA LEU A 99 18.36 26.24 -1.08
C LEU A 99 19.76 26.38 -1.67
N SER A 100 20.66 27.09 -0.97
CA SER A 100 22.04 27.27 -1.41
C SER A 100 22.86 25.96 -1.42
N ALA A 101 22.54 25.01 -0.54
CA ALA A 101 23.23 23.72 -0.51
C ALA A 101 22.84 22.88 -1.73
N ILE A 102 21.54 22.78 -2.04
CA ILE A 102 21.05 22.07 -3.23
C ILE A 102 21.57 22.72 -4.51
N SER A 103 21.53 24.06 -4.61
CA SER A 103 22.04 24.78 -5.79
C SER A 103 23.54 24.61 -6.03
N LYS A 104 24.34 24.37 -4.97
CA LYS A 104 25.76 24.04 -5.14
C LYS A 104 26.02 22.67 -5.77
N VAL A 105 25.12 21.72 -5.51
CA VAL A 105 25.20 20.38 -6.10
C VAL A 105 24.63 20.38 -7.51
N LEU A 106 23.48 20.98 -7.69
CA LEU A 106 22.74 21.04 -8.96
C LEU A 106 23.03 22.34 -9.72
N ARG A 107 24.30 22.51 -10.16
CA ARG A 107 24.77 23.76 -10.77
C ARG A 107 24.12 24.09 -12.11
N ASP A 108 23.68 23.06 -12.83
CA ASP A 108 23.06 23.17 -14.15
C ASP A 108 21.55 23.47 -14.09
N ILE A 109 20.96 23.48 -12.87
CA ILE A 109 19.55 23.77 -12.67
C ILE A 109 19.42 25.17 -12.09
N ASP A 110 18.50 25.98 -12.70
CA ASP A 110 18.24 27.33 -12.22
C ASP A 110 17.77 27.32 -10.77
N LYS A 111 18.31 28.25 -9.98
CA LYS A 111 17.99 28.36 -8.56
C LYS A 111 16.49 28.63 -8.30
N GLN A 112 15.81 29.29 -9.25
CA GLN A 112 14.37 29.54 -9.15
C GLN A 112 13.57 28.24 -9.40
N GLU A 113 14.05 27.36 -10.29
CA GLU A 113 13.43 26.03 -10.48
C GLU A 113 13.57 25.19 -9.22
N ILE A 114 14.77 25.15 -8.62
CA ILE A 114 15.00 24.46 -7.34
C ILE A 114 14.05 25.01 -6.27
N LYS A 115 13.99 26.34 -6.12
CA LYS A 115 13.09 26.99 -5.16
C LYS A 115 11.62 26.61 -5.42
N ARG A 116 11.20 26.57 -6.68
CA ARG A 116 9.83 26.23 -7.06
C ARG A 116 9.46 24.81 -6.62
N VAL A 117 10.32 23.83 -6.84
CA VAL A 117 10.06 22.45 -6.40
C VAL A 117 10.02 22.36 -4.87
N LEU A 118 10.95 23.02 -4.17
CA LEU A 118 10.94 23.05 -2.70
C LEU A 118 9.66 23.72 -2.16
N ASP A 119 9.25 24.85 -2.75
CA ASP A 119 8.02 25.56 -2.35
C ASP A 119 6.77 24.73 -2.66
N LEU A 120 6.76 24.00 -3.80
CA LEU A 120 5.65 23.12 -4.17
C LEU A 120 5.43 22.00 -3.15
N MET A 121 6.51 21.49 -2.57
CA MET A 121 6.50 20.41 -1.58
C MET A 121 6.41 20.91 -0.14
N SER A 122 6.23 22.22 0.05
CA SER A 122 6.23 22.85 1.37
C SER A 122 4.86 23.33 1.79
N HIS A 123 4.61 23.31 3.10
CA HIS A 123 3.53 24.06 3.71
C HIS A 123 3.73 25.56 3.51
N SER A 124 2.63 26.29 3.36
CA SER A 124 2.67 27.74 3.18
C SER A 124 3.13 28.45 4.45
N SER A 125 2.37 28.35 5.52
CA SER A 125 2.67 28.92 6.85
C SER A 125 1.79 28.22 7.88
N ASN A 126 2.20 28.21 9.14
CA ASN A 126 1.46 27.55 10.22
C ASN A 126 0.92 26.15 9.85
N PRO A 127 1.80 25.24 9.45
CA PRO A 127 1.38 23.92 9.04
C PRO A 127 0.70 23.22 10.22
N ASN A 128 -0.39 22.52 9.92
CA ASN A 128 -1.14 21.75 10.91
C ASN A 128 -1.60 22.55 12.14
N SER A 129 -1.90 23.85 11.98
CA SER A 129 -2.32 24.70 13.10
C SER A 129 -3.57 24.20 13.83
N ASN A 130 -4.44 23.50 13.11
CA ASN A 130 -5.69 22.94 13.64
C ASN A 130 -5.55 21.47 14.06
N TYR A 131 -4.37 20.86 13.90
CA TYR A 131 -4.12 19.49 14.34
C TYR A 131 -3.74 19.50 15.82
N LEU A 132 -4.73 19.31 16.69
CA LEU A 132 -4.58 19.30 18.14
C LEU A 132 -4.63 17.88 18.71
N LEU A 133 -5.43 17.00 18.11
CA LEU A 133 -5.66 15.61 18.50
C LEU A 133 -5.47 14.68 17.30
N PRO A 134 -5.22 13.37 17.51
CA PRO A 134 -5.14 12.39 16.41
C PRO A 134 -6.38 12.36 15.51
N SER A 135 -7.56 12.61 16.10
CA SER A 135 -8.83 12.73 15.36
C SER A 135 -8.87 13.92 14.39
N ASP A 136 -7.98 14.89 14.53
CA ASP A 136 -7.89 16.04 13.63
C ASP A 136 -7.03 15.75 12.38
N PHE A 137 -6.83 14.51 12.02
CA PHE A 137 -5.97 14.12 10.89
C PHE A 137 -6.41 14.71 9.55
N THR A 138 -7.66 15.13 9.42
CA THR A 138 -8.13 15.90 8.25
C THR A 138 -7.37 17.20 8.05
N GLU A 139 -6.81 17.76 9.12
CA GLU A 139 -6.04 19.02 9.15
C GLU A 139 -4.53 18.79 8.92
N VAL A 140 -4.08 17.52 8.77
CA VAL A 140 -2.66 17.21 8.55
C VAL A 140 -2.29 17.35 7.09
N ASP A 141 -1.26 18.15 6.81
CA ASP A 141 -0.78 18.38 5.45
C ASP A 141 0.53 17.65 5.10
N PHE A 142 1.22 17.04 6.06
CA PHE A 142 2.50 16.35 5.80
C PHE A 142 2.40 15.23 4.76
N GLN A 143 1.22 14.65 4.58
CA GLN A 143 0.98 13.66 3.55
C GLN A 143 1.07 14.23 2.13
N PHE A 144 0.82 15.54 1.98
CA PHE A 144 0.81 16.24 0.68
C PHE A 144 1.99 17.19 0.53
N ASN A 145 2.54 17.68 1.64
CA ASN A 145 3.64 18.63 1.67
C ASN A 145 4.66 18.20 2.72
N PRO A 146 5.69 17.43 2.34
CA PRO A 146 6.64 16.86 3.30
C PRO A 146 7.59 17.87 3.92
N LEU A 147 7.67 19.08 3.38
CA LEU A 147 8.56 20.15 3.85
C LEU A 147 7.79 21.24 4.60
N ILE A 148 8.46 21.86 5.57
CA ILE A 148 7.98 23.08 6.24
C ILE A 148 8.90 24.23 5.81
N LYS A 149 8.32 25.28 5.22
CA LYS A 149 9.08 26.46 4.82
C LYS A 149 9.39 27.32 6.07
N LEU A 150 10.67 27.41 6.45
CA LEU A 150 11.14 28.22 7.57
C LEU A 150 11.51 29.65 7.16
N GLY A 151 11.49 29.97 5.87
CA GLY A 151 11.83 31.25 5.29
C GLY A 151 12.10 31.12 3.79
N GLU A 152 12.60 32.16 3.13
CA GLU A 152 12.75 32.18 1.67
C GLU A 152 13.75 31.14 1.12
N THR A 153 14.69 30.68 1.95
CA THR A 153 15.79 29.80 1.52
C THR A 153 16.02 28.60 2.42
N LYS A 154 15.14 28.38 3.42
CA LYS A 154 15.29 27.32 4.41
C LYS A 154 14.02 26.49 4.50
N TYR A 155 14.19 25.18 4.48
CA TYR A 155 13.10 24.21 4.56
C TYR A 155 13.43 23.17 5.61
N LEU A 156 12.43 22.73 6.36
CA LEU A 156 12.54 21.68 7.35
C LEU A 156 11.91 20.42 6.79
N LEU A 157 12.66 19.33 6.82
CA LEU A 157 12.15 17.98 6.62
C LEU A 157 12.05 17.29 7.97
N MET A 158 10.88 16.75 8.30
CA MET A 158 10.62 16.12 9.59
C MET A 158 11.33 14.77 9.72
N ASP A 159 11.17 13.91 8.74
CA ASP A 159 11.85 12.62 8.65
C ASP A 159 11.83 12.12 7.22
N LYS A 160 12.83 11.32 6.84
CA LYS A 160 12.92 10.73 5.49
C LYS A 160 11.76 9.79 5.16
N SER A 161 11.18 9.14 6.15
CA SER A 161 10.05 8.22 5.98
C SER A 161 8.78 8.95 5.51
N TRP A 162 8.58 10.20 5.93
CA TRP A 162 7.47 11.03 5.48
C TRP A 162 7.61 11.47 4.03
N CYS A 163 8.84 11.56 3.52
CA CYS A 163 9.10 11.98 2.14
C CYS A 163 8.51 11.03 1.11
N SER A 164 8.55 9.74 1.38
CA SER A 164 8.31 8.73 0.36
C SER A 164 6.96 8.85 -0.32
N PRO A 165 5.81 8.72 0.36
CA PRO A 165 4.53 8.89 -0.30
C PRO A 165 4.18 10.36 -0.50
N SER A 166 4.64 11.26 0.36
CA SER A 166 4.33 12.68 0.26
C SER A 166 4.95 13.34 -0.97
N LEU A 167 6.11 12.87 -1.44
CA LEU A 167 6.68 13.34 -2.70
C LEU A 167 5.78 13.05 -3.89
N PHE A 168 5.21 11.84 -3.95
CA PHE A 168 4.22 11.48 -4.97
C PHE A 168 2.95 12.31 -4.82
N GLU A 169 2.36 12.36 -3.63
CA GLU A 169 1.10 13.05 -3.37
C GLU A 169 1.20 14.57 -3.61
N SER A 170 2.34 15.18 -3.30
CA SER A 170 2.60 16.61 -3.59
C SER A 170 2.46 16.92 -5.08
N LEU A 171 3.05 16.08 -5.93
CA LEU A 171 2.95 16.24 -7.39
C LEU A 171 1.56 15.83 -7.87
N ALA A 172 1.08 14.64 -7.53
CA ALA A 172 -0.20 14.09 -7.98
C ALA A 172 -1.38 15.03 -7.68
N THR A 173 -1.36 15.69 -6.52
CA THR A 173 -2.37 16.68 -6.16
C THR A 173 -2.44 17.84 -7.16
N LYS A 174 -1.29 18.30 -7.71
CA LYS A 174 -1.30 19.38 -8.71
C LYS A 174 -1.94 18.93 -10.02
N PHE A 175 -1.69 17.70 -10.46
CA PHE A 175 -2.33 17.14 -11.66
C PHE A 175 -3.83 16.92 -11.47
N ARG A 176 -4.25 16.44 -10.28
CA ARG A 176 -5.68 16.29 -9.94
C ARG A 176 -6.40 17.64 -9.89
N LEU A 177 -5.81 18.68 -9.28
CA LEU A 177 -6.34 20.04 -9.26
C LEU A 177 -6.42 20.65 -10.66
N ALA A 178 -5.44 20.39 -11.52
CA ALA A 178 -5.46 20.80 -12.93
C ALA A 178 -6.43 19.97 -13.79
N LYS A 179 -7.12 18.96 -13.20
CA LYS A 179 -8.09 18.08 -13.87
C LYS A 179 -7.52 17.41 -15.13
N VAL A 180 -6.27 16.94 -15.05
CA VAL A 180 -5.64 16.22 -16.17
C VAL A 180 -6.46 14.97 -16.48
N LYS A 181 -6.88 14.85 -17.74
CA LYS A 181 -7.74 13.75 -18.18
C LYS A 181 -7.04 12.40 -17.97
N ASN A 182 -7.78 11.46 -17.42
CA ASN A 182 -7.33 10.08 -17.16
C ASN A 182 -6.08 9.96 -16.25
N PHE A 183 -5.72 11.00 -15.49
CA PHE A 183 -4.52 10.99 -14.66
C PHE A 183 -4.44 9.77 -13.74
N ASP A 184 -5.47 9.55 -12.93
CA ASP A 184 -5.47 8.42 -11.98
C ASP A 184 -5.51 7.04 -12.66
N SER A 185 -6.09 6.94 -13.86
CA SER A 185 -6.05 5.70 -14.65
C SER A 185 -4.66 5.44 -15.19
N ASN A 186 -3.98 6.46 -15.71
CA ASN A 186 -2.61 6.36 -16.21
C ASN A 186 -1.64 5.96 -15.08
N ILE A 187 -1.81 6.55 -13.88
CA ILE A 187 -1.03 6.14 -12.69
C ILE A 187 -1.23 4.66 -12.38
N GLY A 188 -2.44 4.14 -12.55
CA GLY A 188 -2.68 2.72 -12.34
C GLY A 188 -1.99 1.81 -13.35
N TYR A 189 -2.02 2.17 -14.63
CA TYR A 189 -1.30 1.40 -15.66
C TYR A 189 0.22 1.48 -15.48
N ALA A 190 0.73 2.65 -15.08
CA ALA A 190 2.15 2.81 -14.76
C ALA A 190 2.57 1.97 -13.55
N LEU A 191 1.71 1.85 -12.53
CA LEU A 191 1.92 0.98 -11.37
C LEU A 191 2.05 -0.49 -11.78
N GLU A 192 1.11 -0.99 -12.60
CA GLU A 192 1.17 -2.36 -13.13
C GLU A 192 2.46 -2.57 -13.94
N GLY A 193 2.77 -1.64 -14.85
CA GLY A 193 4.00 -1.66 -15.65
C GLY A 193 5.27 -1.71 -14.81
N LEU A 194 5.36 -0.90 -13.76
CA LEU A 194 6.49 -0.92 -12.82
C LEU A 194 6.69 -2.31 -12.20
N ILE A 195 5.62 -2.94 -11.74
CA ILE A 195 5.67 -4.25 -11.11
C ILE A 195 6.11 -5.30 -12.14
N TYR A 196 5.48 -5.32 -13.32
CA TYR A 196 5.80 -6.27 -14.38
C TYR A 196 7.26 -6.17 -14.84
N ASN A 197 7.74 -4.96 -15.08
CA ASN A 197 9.14 -4.70 -15.42
C ASN A 197 10.09 -5.20 -14.33
N ARG A 198 9.75 -4.96 -13.06
CA ARG A 198 10.57 -5.39 -11.94
C ARG A 198 10.63 -6.92 -11.82
N LEU A 199 9.50 -7.60 -11.98
CA LEU A 199 9.44 -9.06 -12.01
C LEU A 199 10.32 -9.63 -13.13
N GLN A 200 10.24 -9.07 -14.33
CA GLN A 200 11.07 -9.50 -15.49
C GLN A 200 12.57 -9.33 -15.24
N ILE A 201 12.99 -8.19 -14.67
CA ILE A 201 14.41 -7.92 -14.34
C ILE A 201 14.96 -8.99 -13.37
N HIS A 202 14.10 -9.50 -12.48
CA HIS A 202 14.46 -10.52 -11.49
C HIS A 202 14.15 -11.95 -11.94
N ASN A 203 13.89 -12.17 -13.24
CA ASN A 203 13.56 -13.49 -13.83
C ASN A 203 12.35 -14.16 -13.17
N ILE A 204 11.42 -13.39 -12.62
CA ILE A 204 10.17 -13.89 -12.07
C ILE A 204 9.15 -13.92 -13.20
N THR A 205 8.76 -15.12 -13.61
CA THR A 205 7.76 -15.32 -14.64
C THR A 205 6.36 -15.21 -14.06
N PHE A 206 5.47 -14.56 -14.79
CA PHE A 206 4.11 -14.30 -14.35
C PHE A 206 3.13 -14.36 -15.52
N CYS A 207 1.85 -14.32 -15.23
CA CYS A 207 0.77 -14.04 -16.17
C CYS A 207 -0.30 -13.18 -15.49
N HIS A 208 -1.13 -12.56 -16.30
CA HIS A 208 -2.28 -11.75 -15.88
C HIS A 208 -3.34 -11.78 -16.98
N GLY A 209 -4.52 -11.28 -16.69
CA GLY A 209 -5.57 -11.14 -17.69
C GLY A 209 -6.91 -11.67 -17.25
N ASN A 210 -7.81 -11.74 -18.22
CA ASN A 210 -9.19 -12.16 -18.01
C ASN A 210 -9.35 -13.66 -18.21
N TYR A 211 -10.35 -14.22 -17.56
CA TYR A 211 -10.79 -15.59 -17.74
C TYR A 211 -12.31 -15.69 -17.73
N THR A 212 -12.83 -16.70 -18.43
CA THR A 212 -14.25 -17.09 -18.38
C THR A 212 -14.34 -18.57 -18.09
N VAL A 213 -15.00 -18.93 -17.00
CA VAL A 213 -15.22 -20.33 -16.59
C VAL A 213 -16.68 -20.51 -16.19
N ASP A 214 -17.38 -21.46 -16.81
CA ASP A 214 -18.81 -21.73 -16.56
C ASP A 214 -19.70 -20.49 -16.65
N SER A 215 -19.43 -19.60 -17.61
CA SER A 215 -20.11 -18.30 -17.78
C SER A 215 -19.85 -17.29 -16.64
N ILE A 216 -18.83 -17.52 -15.83
CA ILE A 216 -18.34 -16.57 -14.82
C ILE A 216 -17.09 -15.87 -15.38
N ASP A 217 -17.21 -14.58 -15.59
CA ASP A 217 -16.09 -13.74 -15.99
C ASP A 217 -15.30 -13.30 -14.76
N GLY A 218 -13.97 -13.31 -14.89
CA GLY A 218 -13.06 -12.83 -13.88
C GLY A 218 -11.79 -12.23 -14.48
N GLU A 219 -11.07 -11.55 -13.64
CA GLU A 219 -9.77 -10.95 -13.94
C GLU A 219 -8.79 -11.32 -12.84
N CYS A 220 -7.53 -11.49 -13.19
CA CYS A 220 -6.43 -11.65 -12.27
C CYS A 220 -5.34 -10.63 -12.65
N ASP A 221 -5.08 -9.67 -11.76
CA ASP A 221 -4.12 -8.59 -12.03
C ASP A 221 -2.68 -9.14 -12.17
N LEU A 222 -2.33 -10.16 -11.38
CA LEU A 222 -1.03 -10.82 -11.46
C LEU A 222 -1.10 -12.24 -10.85
N LEU A 223 -0.58 -13.23 -11.58
CA LEU A 223 -0.41 -14.59 -11.10
C LEU A 223 1.04 -15.04 -11.30
N ILE A 224 1.67 -15.52 -10.22
CA ILE A 224 3.02 -16.07 -10.22
C ILE A 224 2.94 -17.56 -9.85
N GLU A 225 3.49 -18.41 -10.70
CA GLU A 225 3.61 -19.84 -10.43
C GLU A 225 4.98 -20.18 -9.82
N THR A 226 4.99 -20.97 -8.78
CA THR A 226 6.20 -21.58 -8.21
C THR A 226 6.06 -23.09 -8.17
N ASN A 227 7.09 -23.81 -7.76
CA ASN A 227 7.00 -25.25 -7.57
C ASN A 227 6.01 -25.63 -6.45
N GLU A 228 5.91 -24.84 -5.38
CA GLU A 228 5.09 -25.10 -4.20
C GLU A 228 3.78 -24.32 -4.14
N ALA A 229 3.70 -23.17 -4.83
CA ALA A 229 2.57 -22.27 -4.69
C ALA A 229 2.13 -21.62 -5.99
N ILE A 230 0.87 -21.16 -6.01
CA ILE A 230 0.33 -20.16 -6.94
C ILE A 230 0.06 -18.91 -6.12
N ILE A 231 0.58 -17.77 -6.56
CA ILE A 231 0.46 -16.49 -5.87
C ILE A 231 -0.42 -15.59 -6.71
N LEU A 232 -1.56 -15.20 -6.16
CA LEU A 232 -2.53 -14.28 -6.76
C LEU A 232 -2.33 -12.90 -6.14
N VAL A 233 -2.13 -11.88 -6.94
CA VAL A 233 -1.96 -10.50 -6.47
C VAL A 233 -3.00 -9.61 -7.14
N GLU A 234 -3.78 -8.91 -6.34
CA GLU A 234 -4.80 -7.97 -6.78
C GLU A 234 -4.41 -6.54 -6.40
N PHE A 235 -4.39 -5.64 -7.37
CA PHE A 235 -3.93 -4.26 -7.20
C PHE A 235 -5.08 -3.32 -6.83
N LYS A 236 -4.86 -2.48 -5.81
CA LYS A 236 -5.82 -1.45 -5.43
C LYS A 236 -5.13 -0.09 -5.28
N LYS A 237 -5.66 0.91 -5.95
CA LYS A 237 -5.22 2.31 -5.84
C LYS A 237 -5.78 3.00 -4.60
N LYS A 238 -6.73 2.36 -3.91
CA LYS A 238 -7.38 2.89 -2.71
C LYS A 238 -6.35 3.10 -1.61
N VAL A 239 -6.50 4.17 -0.88
CA VAL A 239 -5.76 4.50 0.34
C VAL A 239 -6.75 4.82 1.44
N LEU A 240 -6.32 4.77 2.70
CA LEU A 240 -7.14 5.28 3.80
C LEU A 240 -7.40 6.76 3.61
N THR A 241 -8.67 7.14 3.60
CA THR A 241 -9.07 8.53 3.54
C THR A 241 -8.61 9.29 4.79
N ARG A 242 -8.51 10.61 4.71
CA ARG A 242 -8.20 11.44 5.88
C ARG A 242 -9.20 11.22 7.02
N LYS A 243 -10.48 11.01 6.71
CA LYS A 243 -11.52 10.70 7.69
C LYS A 243 -11.28 9.37 8.38
N ALA A 244 -10.92 8.32 7.64
CA ALA A 244 -10.54 7.04 8.23
C ALA A 244 -9.31 7.19 9.15
N LYS A 245 -8.28 7.91 8.71
CA LYS A 245 -7.10 8.20 9.54
C LYS A 245 -7.41 9.05 10.77
N SER A 246 -8.50 9.83 10.76
CA SER A 246 -9.02 10.55 11.93
C SER A 246 -9.82 9.67 12.89
N GLY A 247 -9.91 8.36 12.65
CA GLY A 247 -10.60 7.42 13.52
C GLY A 247 -12.13 7.42 13.33
N ILE A 248 -12.64 7.89 12.18
CA ILE A 248 -14.06 7.79 11.87
C ILE A 248 -14.35 6.35 11.42
N ASP A 249 -15.03 5.60 12.27
CA ASP A 249 -15.30 4.17 12.15
C ASP A 249 -15.96 3.78 10.82
N ILE A 250 -16.98 4.55 10.41
CA ILE A 250 -17.66 4.36 9.11
C ILE A 250 -16.66 4.43 7.95
N ASP A 251 -15.81 5.44 7.92
CA ASP A 251 -14.86 5.64 6.84
C ASP A 251 -13.76 4.56 6.86
N ILE A 252 -13.32 4.11 8.06
CA ILE A 252 -12.37 2.99 8.20
C ILE A 252 -12.97 1.71 7.60
N LEU A 253 -14.18 1.35 8.03
CA LEU A 253 -14.84 0.13 7.57
C LEU A 253 -15.05 0.12 6.05
N ILE A 254 -15.49 1.24 5.49
CA ILE A 254 -15.69 1.39 4.05
C ILE A 254 -14.36 1.34 3.30
N ASP A 255 -13.32 2.03 3.77
CA ASP A 255 -12.01 2.04 3.11
C ASP A 255 -11.35 0.66 3.12
N LEU A 256 -11.44 -0.09 4.23
CA LEU A 256 -10.98 -1.48 4.31
C LEU A 256 -11.80 -2.41 3.41
N SER A 257 -13.12 -2.20 3.35
CA SER A 257 -14.00 -2.96 2.46
C SER A 257 -13.69 -2.71 0.98
N ASP A 258 -13.44 -1.46 0.58
CA ASP A 258 -13.17 -1.08 -0.80
C ASP A 258 -11.73 -1.41 -1.25
N SER A 259 -10.83 -1.66 -0.31
CA SER A 259 -9.44 -2.05 -0.58
C SER A 259 -9.23 -3.54 -0.37
N ILE A 260 -8.94 -3.95 0.86
CA ILE A 260 -8.49 -5.30 1.15
C ILE A 260 -9.59 -6.36 0.98
N LEU A 261 -10.83 -6.11 1.45
CA LEU A 261 -11.90 -7.08 1.27
C LEU A 261 -12.19 -7.28 -0.22
N PHE A 262 -12.33 -6.21 -0.98
CA PHE A 262 -12.65 -6.29 -2.40
C PHE A 262 -11.57 -7.04 -3.20
N SER A 263 -10.28 -6.75 -2.96
CA SER A 263 -9.19 -7.49 -3.61
C SER A 263 -9.16 -8.97 -3.21
N GLN A 264 -9.43 -9.28 -1.94
CA GLN A 264 -9.49 -10.67 -1.49
C GLN A 264 -10.68 -11.42 -2.06
N LEU A 265 -11.80 -10.75 -2.32
CA LEU A 265 -12.95 -11.35 -3.04
C LEU A 265 -12.58 -11.68 -4.50
N GLN A 266 -11.81 -10.82 -5.17
CA GLN A 266 -11.35 -11.08 -6.54
C GLN A 266 -10.37 -12.26 -6.56
N ALA A 267 -9.32 -12.22 -5.76
CA ALA A 267 -8.36 -13.32 -5.63
C ALA A 267 -9.04 -14.63 -5.17
N GLY A 268 -10.01 -14.55 -4.26
CA GLY A 268 -10.78 -15.69 -3.78
C GLY A 268 -11.63 -16.34 -4.87
N ARG A 269 -12.18 -15.56 -5.80
CA ARG A 269 -12.87 -16.09 -6.99
C ARG A 269 -11.91 -16.90 -7.87
N THR A 270 -10.73 -16.37 -8.13
CA THR A 270 -9.67 -17.04 -8.90
C THR A 270 -9.21 -18.32 -8.21
N GLU A 271 -9.03 -18.29 -6.87
CA GLU A 271 -8.69 -19.47 -6.06
C GLU A 271 -9.76 -20.56 -6.17
N LEU A 272 -11.03 -20.20 -6.06
CA LEU A 272 -12.15 -21.16 -6.20
C LEU A 272 -12.14 -21.83 -7.57
N VAL A 273 -11.97 -21.07 -8.65
CA VAL A 273 -11.88 -21.63 -10.02
C VAL A 273 -10.72 -22.63 -10.11
N LEU A 274 -9.54 -22.26 -9.62
CA LEU A 274 -8.37 -23.15 -9.61
C LEU A 274 -8.62 -24.44 -8.84
N ARG A 275 -9.26 -24.36 -7.67
CA ARG A 275 -9.55 -25.55 -6.84
C ARG A 275 -10.66 -26.42 -7.42
N GLU A 276 -11.70 -25.82 -8.02
CA GLU A 276 -12.83 -26.54 -8.59
C GLU A 276 -12.50 -27.18 -9.95
N LYS A 277 -11.74 -26.49 -10.79
CA LYS A 277 -11.45 -26.93 -12.17
C LYS A 277 -10.06 -27.57 -12.32
N GLY A 278 -9.17 -27.36 -11.39
CA GLY A 278 -7.79 -27.82 -11.46
C GLY A 278 -6.88 -26.93 -12.31
N GLU A 279 -7.44 -26.02 -13.10
CA GLU A 279 -6.69 -25.11 -13.97
C GLU A 279 -7.46 -23.83 -14.26
N ILE A 280 -6.75 -22.81 -14.74
CA ILE A 280 -7.32 -21.56 -15.24
C ILE A 280 -6.51 -21.06 -16.45
N THR A 281 -7.18 -20.53 -17.46
CA THR A 281 -6.53 -19.87 -18.61
C THR A 281 -6.76 -18.39 -18.53
N LEU A 282 -5.68 -17.62 -18.37
CA LEU A 282 -5.68 -16.17 -18.36
C LEU A 282 -5.33 -15.65 -19.76
N THR A 283 -6.07 -14.67 -20.25
CA THR A 283 -5.84 -14.02 -21.54
C THR A 283 -5.60 -12.54 -21.33
N ASP A 284 -4.42 -12.06 -21.71
CA ASP A 284 -4.12 -10.63 -21.73
C ASP A 284 -4.88 -9.98 -22.90
N LEU A 285 -5.78 -9.05 -22.58
CA LEU A 285 -6.60 -8.37 -23.58
C LEU A 285 -5.81 -7.40 -24.49
N LYS A 286 -4.59 -7.02 -24.11
CA LYS A 286 -3.74 -6.11 -24.92
C LYS A 286 -2.98 -6.89 -26.00
N THR A 287 -2.43 -8.05 -25.64
CA THR A 287 -1.60 -8.87 -26.54
C THR A 287 -2.36 -10.03 -27.15
N ASN A 288 -3.50 -10.42 -26.59
CA ASN A 288 -4.25 -11.66 -26.85
C ASN A 288 -3.45 -12.95 -26.54
N ASP A 289 -2.37 -12.84 -25.79
CA ASP A 289 -1.64 -14.01 -25.32
C ASP A 289 -2.43 -14.70 -24.20
N SER A 290 -2.45 -16.03 -24.28
CA SER A 290 -3.15 -16.85 -23.27
C SER A 290 -2.16 -17.79 -22.60
N LYS A 291 -2.29 -17.93 -21.26
CA LYS A 291 -1.49 -18.87 -20.47
C LYS A 291 -2.40 -19.70 -19.58
N THR A 292 -2.29 -21.01 -19.67
CA THR A 292 -2.97 -21.95 -18.79
C THR A 292 -2.09 -22.28 -17.59
N VAL A 293 -2.66 -22.12 -16.40
CA VAL A 293 -2.04 -22.43 -15.12
C VAL A 293 -2.76 -23.60 -14.48
N ASN A 294 -2.06 -24.68 -14.21
CA ASN A 294 -2.59 -25.88 -13.57
C ASN A 294 -2.35 -25.80 -12.05
N TRP A 295 -3.38 -26.03 -11.26
CA TRP A 295 -3.27 -25.95 -9.79
C TRP A 295 -2.34 -26.99 -9.19
N LYS A 296 -2.43 -28.26 -9.61
CA LYS A 296 -1.60 -29.38 -9.13
C LYS A 296 -1.56 -29.51 -7.60
N ASN A 297 -2.63 -29.12 -6.92
CA ASN A 297 -2.76 -29.13 -5.45
C ASN A 297 -1.67 -28.30 -4.72
N ARG A 298 -1.08 -27.29 -5.37
CA ARG A 298 -0.15 -26.34 -4.76
C ARG A 298 -0.86 -25.44 -3.76
N THR A 299 -0.10 -24.86 -2.85
CA THR A 299 -0.61 -23.77 -1.99
C THR A 299 -1.07 -22.60 -2.84
N ILE A 300 -2.17 -21.96 -2.47
CA ILE A 300 -2.62 -20.70 -3.13
C ILE A 300 -2.47 -19.57 -2.13
N GLU A 301 -1.69 -18.57 -2.50
CA GLU A 301 -1.49 -17.34 -1.74
C GLU A 301 -2.25 -16.19 -2.39
N ARG A 302 -2.91 -15.36 -1.57
CA ARG A 302 -3.66 -14.20 -2.02
C ARG A 302 -3.05 -12.93 -1.44
N ILE A 303 -2.60 -12.03 -2.29
CA ILE A 303 -2.01 -10.75 -1.91
C ILE A 303 -2.92 -9.62 -2.35
N SER A 304 -3.37 -8.81 -1.41
CA SER A 304 -3.91 -7.49 -1.70
C SER A 304 -2.75 -6.50 -1.75
N LEU A 305 -2.59 -5.80 -2.86
CA LEU A 305 -1.52 -4.84 -3.04
C LEU A 305 -2.08 -3.43 -3.15
N THR A 306 -1.56 -2.51 -2.34
CA THR A 306 -1.89 -1.09 -2.42
C THR A 306 -0.69 -0.24 -2.83
N GLN A 307 -0.96 0.86 -3.49
CA GLN A 307 0.10 1.82 -3.86
C GLN A 307 0.76 2.43 -2.63
N LEU A 308 -0.04 2.82 -1.64
CA LEU A 308 0.42 3.49 -0.43
C LEU A 308 0.16 2.62 0.80
N ASP A 309 0.81 3.00 1.90
CA ASP A 309 0.75 2.31 3.17
C ASP A 309 -0.60 2.48 3.88
N PHE A 310 -1.06 1.39 4.49
CA PHE A 310 -2.22 1.34 5.38
C PHE A 310 -1.81 1.20 6.86
N GLY A 311 -0.53 1.41 7.18
CA GLY A 311 -0.02 1.35 8.54
C GLY A 311 -0.21 -0.02 9.19
N GLY A 312 -0.71 -0.05 10.41
CA GLY A 312 -0.95 -1.28 11.18
C GLY A 312 -1.89 -2.28 10.52
N PHE A 313 -2.71 -1.85 9.55
CA PHE A 313 -3.57 -2.77 8.80
C PHE A 313 -2.80 -3.70 7.85
N HIS A 314 -1.52 -3.51 7.64
CA HIS A 314 -0.66 -4.51 6.97
C HIS A 314 -0.33 -5.70 7.87
N ASP A 315 -0.57 -5.59 9.18
CA ASP A 315 -0.37 -6.71 10.11
C ASP A 315 -1.39 -7.82 9.83
N ARG A 316 -0.87 -9.00 9.59
CA ARG A 316 -1.66 -10.16 9.23
C ARG A 316 -2.67 -10.57 10.30
N THR A 317 -2.32 -10.43 11.58
CA THR A 317 -3.22 -10.79 12.68
C THR A 317 -4.43 -9.88 12.68
N ILE A 318 -4.21 -8.58 12.47
CA ILE A 318 -5.29 -7.57 12.38
C ILE A 318 -6.23 -7.89 11.24
N ILE A 319 -5.67 -8.17 10.06
CA ILE A 319 -6.47 -8.49 8.88
C ILE A 319 -7.25 -9.80 9.04
N ASN A 320 -6.65 -10.83 9.63
CA ASN A 320 -7.37 -12.07 9.90
C ASN A 320 -8.53 -11.86 10.88
N GLN A 321 -8.36 -11.04 11.93
CA GLN A 321 -9.43 -10.69 12.83
C GLN A 321 -10.55 -9.92 12.12
N PHE A 322 -10.18 -8.98 11.25
CA PHE A 322 -11.15 -8.24 10.43
C PHE A 322 -11.96 -9.19 9.52
N PHE A 323 -11.32 -10.11 8.82
CA PHE A 323 -12.00 -11.08 7.96
C PHE A 323 -12.92 -12.03 8.74
N ASN A 324 -12.50 -12.50 9.91
CA ASN A 324 -13.32 -13.32 10.78
C ASN A 324 -14.54 -12.55 11.33
N ALA A 325 -14.35 -11.28 11.68
CA ALA A 325 -15.43 -10.42 12.11
C ALA A 325 -16.50 -10.23 11.02
N LEU A 326 -16.08 -10.09 9.74
CA LEU A 326 -16.97 -9.99 8.59
C LEU A 326 -17.79 -11.27 8.33
N LEU A 327 -17.31 -12.44 8.78
CA LEU A 327 -18.06 -13.70 8.70
C LEU A 327 -19.10 -13.86 9.80
N THR A 328 -18.83 -13.32 10.98
CA THR A 328 -19.60 -13.58 12.19
C THR A 328 -20.59 -12.48 12.54
N HIS A 329 -20.40 -11.28 11.99
CA HIS A 329 -21.21 -10.10 12.31
C HIS A 329 -21.58 -9.33 11.05
N SER A 330 -22.77 -8.74 11.06
CA SER A 330 -23.21 -7.80 10.02
C SER A 330 -23.07 -6.37 10.55
N TYR A 331 -22.54 -5.49 9.72
CA TYR A 331 -22.35 -4.09 10.05
C TYR A 331 -23.39 -3.22 9.36
N GLY A 332 -23.88 -2.21 10.07
CA GLY A 332 -24.84 -1.24 9.58
C GLY A 332 -24.48 0.17 10.02
N THR A 333 -25.25 1.14 9.60
CA THR A 333 -25.08 2.54 9.97
C THR A 333 -26.39 3.12 10.52
N TYR A 334 -26.27 4.06 11.44
CA TYR A 334 -27.39 4.89 11.89
C TYR A 334 -27.47 6.22 11.10
N SER A 335 -26.58 6.41 10.13
CA SER A 335 -26.61 7.61 9.29
C SER A 335 -27.85 7.63 8.40
N GLU A 336 -28.48 8.79 8.27
CA GLU A 336 -29.59 9.02 7.36
C GLU A 336 -29.12 9.50 5.97
N GLU A 337 -27.82 9.70 5.78
CA GLU A 337 -27.27 10.11 4.50
C GLU A 337 -27.35 8.96 3.47
N GLU A 338 -28.11 9.16 2.39
CA GLU A 338 -28.31 8.18 1.33
C GLU A 338 -26.97 7.63 0.77
N LYS A 339 -25.96 8.48 0.64
CA LYS A 339 -24.63 8.10 0.16
C LYS A 339 -23.94 7.11 1.11
N ILE A 340 -24.12 7.28 2.42
CA ILE A 340 -23.54 6.38 3.43
C ILE A 340 -24.31 5.06 3.43
N ILE A 341 -25.65 5.12 3.40
CA ILE A 341 -26.50 3.93 3.33
C ILE A 341 -26.11 3.06 2.13
N LYS A 342 -25.98 3.63 0.93
CA LYS A 342 -25.56 2.89 -0.27
C LYS A 342 -24.20 2.20 -0.10
N LYS A 343 -23.25 2.83 0.60
CA LYS A 343 -21.94 2.20 0.87
C LYS A 343 -22.07 0.98 1.78
N PHE A 344 -22.96 1.04 2.77
CA PHE A 344 -23.24 -0.10 3.65
C PHE A 344 -24.00 -1.22 2.94
N ASP A 345 -24.87 -0.90 1.99
CA ASP A 345 -25.52 -1.93 1.15
C ASP A 345 -24.48 -2.68 0.31
N ILE A 346 -23.53 -1.96 -0.31
CA ILE A 346 -22.39 -2.57 -1.02
C ILE A 346 -21.52 -3.40 -0.06
N LEU A 347 -21.29 -2.94 1.16
CA LEU A 347 -20.55 -3.71 2.16
C LEU A 347 -21.26 -5.03 2.49
N LYS A 348 -22.59 -5.01 2.66
CA LYS A 348 -23.39 -6.22 2.92
C LYS A 348 -23.29 -7.23 1.78
N GLU A 349 -23.36 -6.77 0.52
CA GLU A 349 -23.17 -7.63 -0.65
C GLU A 349 -21.78 -8.28 -0.65
N LYS A 350 -20.73 -7.50 -0.34
CA LYS A 350 -19.36 -8.02 -0.21
C LYS A 350 -19.24 -9.02 0.94
N GLN A 351 -19.88 -8.77 2.08
CA GLN A 351 -19.90 -9.71 3.22
C GLN A 351 -20.61 -11.02 2.86
N GLN A 352 -21.73 -10.94 2.16
CA GLN A 352 -22.42 -12.13 1.68
C GLN A 352 -21.52 -12.96 0.76
N THR A 353 -20.91 -12.32 -0.25
CA THR A 353 -19.97 -12.99 -1.16
C THR A 353 -18.78 -13.59 -0.42
N TRP A 354 -18.28 -12.90 0.62
CA TRP A 354 -17.21 -13.39 1.48
C TRP A 354 -17.59 -14.68 2.21
N GLY A 355 -18.79 -14.72 2.80
CA GLY A 355 -19.34 -15.90 3.46
C GLY A 355 -19.58 -17.08 2.51
N GLU A 356 -20.05 -16.80 1.29
CA GLU A 356 -20.23 -17.82 0.24
C GLU A 356 -18.89 -18.42 -0.21
N GLN A 357 -17.87 -17.57 -0.45
CA GLN A 357 -16.51 -18.02 -0.78
C GLN A 357 -15.91 -18.85 0.36
N TYR A 358 -16.03 -18.38 1.61
CA TYR A 358 -15.57 -19.14 2.78
C TYR A 358 -16.19 -20.53 2.85
N THR A 359 -17.51 -20.63 2.67
CA THR A 359 -18.24 -21.89 2.74
C THR A 359 -17.79 -22.86 1.63
N LYS A 360 -17.57 -22.36 0.42
CA LYS A 360 -17.06 -23.16 -0.71
C LYS A 360 -15.62 -23.62 -0.45
N LEU A 361 -14.73 -22.73 -0.02
CA LEU A 361 -13.34 -23.08 0.29
C LEU A 361 -13.24 -24.13 1.38
N LYS A 362 -14.04 -24.01 2.43
CA LYS A 362 -14.15 -25.02 3.48
C LYS A 362 -14.57 -26.40 2.98
N THR A 363 -15.43 -26.45 1.97
CA THR A 363 -15.89 -27.69 1.34
C THR A 363 -14.77 -28.34 0.49
N LEU A 364 -13.98 -27.51 -0.20
CA LEU A 364 -12.90 -27.95 -1.07
C LEU A 364 -11.60 -28.29 -0.31
N ASP A 365 -11.37 -27.66 0.83
CA ASP A 365 -10.17 -27.84 1.65
C ASP A 365 -10.54 -28.06 3.11
N LYS A 366 -10.45 -29.33 3.56
CA LYS A 366 -10.79 -29.70 4.95
C LYS A 366 -9.91 -29.05 6.01
N GLY A 367 -8.72 -28.60 5.64
CA GLY A 367 -7.80 -27.90 6.53
C GLY A 367 -8.09 -26.40 6.68
N PHE A 368 -8.91 -25.85 5.80
CA PHE A 368 -9.18 -24.42 5.73
C PHE A 368 -9.74 -23.80 7.02
N ASP A 369 -10.57 -24.56 7.75
CA ASP A 369 -11.18 -24.10 9.02
C ASP A 369 -10.17 -23.89 10.17
N HIS A 370 -9.04 -24.58 10.13
CA HIS A 370 -8.08 -24.49 11.23
C HIS A 370 -7.35 -23.13 11.23
N PHE A 371 -7.12 -22.59 10.03
CA PHE A 371 -6.46 -21.32 9.84
C PHE A 371 -7.08 -20.57 8.64
N PRO A 372 -8.36 -20.15 8.75
CA PRO A 372 -9.02 -19.43 7.66
C PRO A 372 -8.24 -18.14 7.38
N PHE A 373 -8.10 -17.82 6.10
CA PHE A 373 -7.40 -16.62 5.62
C PHE A 373 -5.90 -16.57 5.93
N PHE A 374 -5.31 -17.69 6.34
CA PHE A 374 -3.86 -17.77 6.54
C PHE A 374 -3.07 -17.51 5.25
N ASN A 375 -3.69 -17.78 4.11
CA ASN A 375 -3.16 -17.50 2.77
C ASN A 375 -3.40 -16.06 2.28
N CYS A 376 -3.99 -15.18 3.10
CA CYS A 376 -4.23 -13.79 2.76
C CYS A 376 -3.11 -12.89 3.29
N SER A 377 -2.60 -12.03 2.44
CA SER A 377 -1.59 -11.01 2.80
C SER A 377 -2.01 -9.64 2.29
N PHE A 378 -1.58 -8.60 2.99
CA PHE A 378 -1.80 -7.22 2.59
C PHE A 378 -0.46 -6.49 2.56
N LEU A 379 -0.03 -6.05 1.38
CA LEU A 379 1.25 -5.39 1.14
C LEU A 379 1.04 -4.04 0.49
N ASN A 380 1.96 -3.11 0.74
CA ASN A 380 2.09 -1.92 -0.09
C ASN A 380 3.11 -2.16 -1.22
N LEU A 381 3.13 -1.25 -2.20
CA LEU A 381 4.04 -1.32 -3.34
C LEU A 381 5.52 -1.42 -2.93
N GLY A 382 5.95 -0.62 -1.96
CA GLY A 382 7.34 -0.63 -1.50
C GLY A 382 7.76 -1.96 -0.89
N GLN A 383 6.86 -2.59 -0.12
CA GLN A 383 7.09 -3.92 0.48
C GLN A 383 7.20 -5.01 -0.59
N LEU A 384 6.30 -4.99 -1.59
CA LEU A 384 6.36 -5.94 -2.70
C LEU A 384 7.65 -5.77 -3.51
N LEU A 385 8.03 -4.54 -3.86
CA LEU A 385 9.27 -4.26 -4.59
C LEU A 385 10.51 -4.71 -3.82
N GLU A 386 10.52 -4.59 -2.49
CA GLU A 386 11.63 -5.11 -1.67
C GLU A 386 11.73 -6.64 -1.76
N ILE A 387 10.60 -7.34 -1.71
CA ILE A 387 10.58 -8.81 -1.87
C ILE A 387 11.11 -9.18 -3.25
N ILE A 388 10.63 -8.52 -4.32
CA ILE A 388 11.08 -8.77 -5.70
C ILE A 388 12.58 -8.51 -5.83
N ASN A 389 13.08 -7.37 -5.34
CA ASN A 389 14.50 -6.98 -5.44
C ASN A 389 15.47 -7.96 -4.77
N LEU A 390 15.00 -8.74 -3.80
CA LEU A 390 15.79 -9.75 -3.10
C LEU A 390 15.58 -11.17 -3.64
N SER A 391 14.77 -11.31 -4.70
CA SER A 391 14.47 -12.56 -5.37
C SER A 391 15.24 -12.66 -6.69
N ILE A 392 15.49 -13.89 -7.14
CA ILE A 392 16.20 -14.17 -8.39
C ILE A 392 15.37 -15.01 -9.36
N ASP A 393 14.27 -15.60 -8.88
CA ASP A 393 13.33 -16.43 -9.61
C ASP A 393 12.00 -16.56 -8.83
N ASN A 394 11.05 -17.31 -9.37
CA ASN A 394 9.73 -17.54 -8.78
C ASN A 394 9.79 -18.22 -7.41
N ASP A 395 10.63 -19.23 -7.25
CA ASP A 395 10.72 -19.99 -6.00
C ASP A 395 11.35 -19.15 -4.89
N SER A 396 12.43 -18.41 -5.20
CA SER A 396 13.03 -17.48 -4.24
C SER A 396 12.10 -16.33 -3.86
N PHE A 397 11.25 -15.87 -4.79
CA PHE A 397 10.20 -14.89 -4.47
C PHE A 397 9.21 -15.45 -3.45
N TYR A 398 8.74 -16.68 -3.65
CA TYR A 398 7.83 -17.32 -2.72
C TYR A 398 8.48 -17.54 -1.35
N GLU A 399 9.73 -18.00 -1.29
CA GLU A 399 10.45 -18.16 -0.03
C GLU A 399 10.58 -16.83 0.74
N LYS A 400 10.85 -15.72 0.07
CA LYS A 400 10.90 -14.40 0.70
C LYS A 400 9.52 -13.94 1.18
N LEU A 401 8.47 -14.17 0.39
CA LEU A 401 7.09 -13.88 0.78
C LEU A 401 6.68 -14.69 2.00
N LYS A 402 6.89 -16.02 1.97
CA LYS A 402 6.59 -16.97 3.04
C LYS A 402 7.32 -16.60 4.32
N SER A 403 8.57 -16.21 4.19
CA SER A 403 9.39 -15.81 5.32
C SER A 403 8.79 -14.63 6.09
N ASN A 404 8.18 -13.66 5.43
CA ASN A 404 7.51 -12.55 6.08
C ASN A 404 6.21 -12.94 6.80
N LYS A 405 5.58 -14.05 6.42
CA LYS A 405 4.33 -14.51 7.03
C LYS A 405 4.52 -15.14 8.41
N PHE A 406 5.65 -15.77 8.67
CA PHE A 406 5.81 -16.67 9.82
C PHE A 406 6.62 -16.10 10.97
N VAL A 407 7.38 -15.05 10.75
CA VAL A 407 8.27 -14.50 11.78
C VAL A 407 8.05 -13.00 11.93
N THR A 408 7.81 -12.57 13.17
CA THR A 408 7.87 -11.17 13.57
C THR A 408 8.83 -10.98 14.72
N PHE A 409 9.59 -9.90 14.68
CA PHE A 409 10.44 -9.45 15.78
C PHE A 409 9.76 -8.34 16.59
N GLY A 410 8.52 -8.01 16.24
CA GLY A 410 7.73 -7.00 16.92
C GLY A 410 8.21 -5.56 16.69
N THR A 411 9.00 -5.32 15.63
CA THR A 411 9.52 -3.97 15.36
C THR A 411 8.51 -3.09 14.64
N LEU A 412 7.46 -3.65 14.06
CA LEU A 412 6.46 -3.01 13.20
C LEU A 412 7.05 -2.33 11.95
N ASP A 413 8.35 -2.44 11.76
CA ASP A 413 9.07 -1.96 10.59
C ASP A 413 9.37 -3.13 9.66
N PHE A 414 8.61 -3.22 8.55
CA PHE A 414 8.75 -4.27 7.56
C PHE A 414 10.19 -4.46 7.08
N TYR A 415 10.89 -3.38 6.77
CA TYR A 415 12.25 -3.47 6.24
C TYR A 415 13.25 -3.97 7.27
N LYS A 416 13.08 -3.55 8.52
CA LYS A 416 13.93 -3.99 9.63
C LYS A 416 13.68 -5.48 9.94
N GLU A 417 12.43 -5.89 9.98
CA GLU A 417 12.08 -7.31 10.19
C GLU A 417 12.62 -8.18 9.06
N PHE A 418 12.46 -7.74 7.83
CA PHE A 418 12.94 -8.43 6.65
C PHE A 418 14.48 -8.55 6.63
N GLU A 419 15.19 -7.50 7.02
CA GLU A 419 16.66 -7.50 7.16
C GLU A 419 17.13 -8.42 8.28
N LEU A 420 16.53 -8.35 9.46
CA LEU A 420 16.87 -9.20 10.60
C LEU A 420 16.74 -10.67 10.25
N LYS A 421 15.66 -11.04 9.57
CA LYS A 421 15.42 -12.40 9.13
C LYS A 421 16.44 -12.87 8.10
N ASN A 422 16.69 -12.10 7.06
CA ASN A 422 17.70 -12.45 6.05
C ASN A 422 19.11 -12.61 6.66
N ASN A 423 19.41 -11.89 7.74
CA ASN A 423 20.67 -12.04 8.48
C ASN A 423 20.71 -13.31 9.33
N LEU A 424 19.57 -13.73 9.91
CA LEU A 424 19.49 -15.01 10.62
C LEU A 424 19.67 -16.18 9.66
N ASP A 425 19.03 -16.17 8.50
CA ASP A 425 19.15 -17.22 7.48
C ASP A 425 20.61 -17.37 7.02
N LYS A 426 21.34 -16.26 6.82
CA LYS A 426 22.78 -16.28 6.48
C LYS A 426 23.67 -16.84 7.59
N ASN A 427 23.30 -16.66 8.84
CA ASN A 427 24.06 -17.17 9.99
C ASN A 427 23.71 -18.62 10.33
N ALA A 428 22.53 -19.11 9.97
CA ALA A 428 22.13 -20.50 10.15
C ALA A 428 22.79 -21.45 9.14
N ILE A 429 23.31 -20.91 8.01
CA ILE A 429 24.03 -21.67 6.96
C ILE A 429 25.56 -21.76 7.26
N ARG A 430 26.04 -21.07 8.28
CA ARG A 430 27.44 -21.18 8.75
C ARG A 430 27.53 -22.07 9.95
#